data_b9854453422635110a1891320ffa6915
#
_entry.id   b9854453422635110a1891320ffa6915
#
_cell.length_a   1.000
_cell.length_b   1.000
_cell.length_c   1.000
_cell.angle_alpha   90.00
_cell.angle_beta   90.00
_cell.angle_gamma   90.00
#
_symmetry.space_group_name_H-M   'P 1'
#
loop_
_entity.id
_entity.type
_entity.pdbx_description
1 polymer ?
#
loop_
_entity_poly.entity_id
_entity_poly.type
_entity_poly.pdbx_seq_one_letter_code
_entity_poly.pdbx_strand_id
1 'polypeptide(L)'
;MLRANEILGFSLTDIMFEGSDEELRQTRVTQPAIFLHSIVAGRLMTTLRPDMVAGHSLGEFSALVAAEALHWEDALRLVSQRALAMQEACEMQPGAMAAVLALADEKVVEVCEQIDDVVVAANFNCPGQVVISGTLNGIDLACKALKEAGAKRALKLPVGGAFHSPLMQPAAQKLQDAIMATTFRTPICPVYQNVSAKAETDKDTIQRQVLEQLTSPVRWTQSVQQMIADGATAFYEFGPGDVLKGLIRKINTEVEVG
;
A
#
# COMPACT_ATOMS: atom_id res chain seq x y z
N MET A 1 -14.83 -11.90 13.09
CA MET A 1 -14.87 -12.73 11.87
C MET A 1 -16.27 -12.76 11.26
N LEU A 2 -17.33 -13.33 11.90
CA LEU A 2 -18.70 -13.37 11.31
C LEU A 2 -19.20 -12.00 10.86
N ARG A 3 -18.99 -10.96 11.67
CA ARG A 3 -19.39 -9.60 11.33
C ARG A 3 -18.72 -9.06 10.05
N ALA A 4 -17.50 -9.49 9.75
CA ALA A 4 -16.83 -9.12 8.50
C ALA A 4 -17.53 -9.74 7.28
N ASN A 5 -17.94 -11.01 7.36
CA ASN A 5 -18.68 -11.67 6.30
C ASN A 5 -20.04 -11.00 6.02
N GLU A 6 -20.74 -10.58 7.10
CA GLU A 6 -22.01 -9.82 6.96
C GLU A 6 -21.78 -8.48 6.22
N ILE A 7 -20.70 -7.75 6.58
CA ILE A 7 -20.37 -6.46 5.94
C ILE A 7 -20.05 -6.64 4.45
N LEU A 8 -19.32 -7.70 4.11
CA LEU A 8 -18.85 -7.95 2.76
C LEU A 8 -19.91 -8.64 1.88
N GLY A 9 -20.91 -9.29 2.48
CA GLY A 9 -21.94 -10.06 1.77
C GLY A 9 -21.46 -11.41 1.23
N PHE A 10 -20.26 -11.86 1.63
CA PHE A 10 -19.72 -13.19 1.30
C PHE A 10 -18.82 -13.72 2.43
N SER A 11 -18.56 -15.02 2.44
CA SER A 11 -17.74 -15.67 3.47
C SER A 11 -16.25 -15.49 3.20
N LEU A 12 -15.71 -14.29 3.49
CA LEU A 12 -14.28 -14.01 3.40
C LEU A 12 -13.48 -14.96 4.31
N THR A 13 -14.00 -15.27 5.49
CA THR A 13 -13.29 -16.12 6.46
C THR A 13 -13.07 -17.54 5.95
N ASP A 14 -14.05 -18.12 5.24
CA ASP A 14 -13.88 -19.46 4.67
C ASP A 14 -12.78 -19.46 3.61
N ILE A 15 -12.73 -18.41 2.77
CA ILE A 15 -11.65 -18.25 1.78
C ILE A 15 -10.30 -18.06 2.46
N MET A 16 -10.22 -17.32 3.58
CA MET A 16 -8.97 -17.11 4.33
C MET A 16 -8.42 -18.40 4.93
N PHE A 17 -9.27 -19.33 5.39
CA PHE A 17 -8.84 -20.53 6.10
C PHE A 17 -8.80 -21.78 5.21
N GLU A 18 -9.65 -21.87 4.19
CA GLU A 18 -9.84 -23.08 3.41
C GLU A 18 -9.78 -22.84 1.89
N GLY A 19 -9.72 -21.57 1.46
CA GLY A 19 -9.70 -21.19 0.06
C GLY A 19 -8.39 -21.53 -0.64
N SER A 20 -8.48 -21.63 -1.96
CA SER A 20 -7.32 -21.84 -2.83
C SER A 20 -6.46 -20.58 -2.97
N ASP A 21 -5.20 -20.76 -3.36
CA ASP A 21 -4.31 -19.65 -3.72
C ASP A 21 -4.90 -18.75 -4.81
N GLU A 22 -5.66 -19.33 -5.74
CA GLU A 22 -6.30 -18.58 -6.83
C GLU A 22 -7.41 -17.66 -6.31
N GLU A 23 -8.24 -18.14 -5.40
CA GLU A 23 -9.29 -17.34 -4.75
C GLU A 23 -8.67 -16.21 -3.92
N LEU A 24 -7.63 -16.51 -3.14
CA LEU A 24 -6.92 -15.52 -2.32
C LEU A 24 -6.22 -14.43 -3.14
N ARG A 25 -5.79 -14.72 -4.37
CA ARG A 25 -5.14 -13.76 -5.28
C ARG A 25 -6.11 -12.78 -5.96
N GLN A 26 -7.40 -13.03 -5.92
CA GLN A 26 -8.38 -12.08 -6.46
C GLN A 26 -8.33 -10.77 -5.67
N THR A 27 -8.13 -9.63 -6.33
CA THR A 27 -7.97 -8.31 -5.68
C THR A 27 -9.09 -8.01 -4.69
N ARG A 28 -10.33 -8.36 -5.04
CA ARG A 28 -11.52 -8.20 -4.19
C ARG A 28 -11.46 -9.03 -2.90
N VAL A 29 -10.66 -10.09 -2.85
CA VAL A 29 -10.47 -10.99 -1.70
C VAL A 29 -9.18 -10.64 -0.96
N THR A 30 -8.07 -10.49 -1.68
CA THR A 30 -6.73 -10.25 -1.10
C THR A 30 -6.73 -9.05 -0.16
N GLN A 31 -7.27 -7.91 -0.59
CA GLN A 31 -7.21 -6.69 0.21
C GLN A 31 -8.02 -6.81 1.52
N PRO A 32 -9.32 -7.20 1.49
CA PRO A 32 -10.07 -7.42 2.73
C PRO A 32 -9.47 -8.50 3.64
N ALA A 33 -8.89 -9.57 3.07
CA ALA A 33 -8.29 -10.66 3.84
C ALA A 33 -7.04 -10.18 4.60
N ILE A 34 -6.12 -9.49 3.92
CA ILE A 34 -4.91 -8.91 4.56
C ILE A 34 -5.32 -7.89 5.62
N PHE A 35 -6.27 -6.99 5.30
CA PHE A 35 -6.77 -6.01 6.25
C PHE A 35 -7.34 -6.68 7.51
N LEU A 36 -8.24 -7.65 7.34
CA LEU A 36 -8.88 -8.34 8.48
C LEU A 36 -7.86 -9.09 9.33
N HIS A 37 -6.91 -9.77 8.68
CA HIS A 37 -5.80 -10.44 9.37
C HIS A 37 -5.01 -9.46 10.21
N SER A 38 -4.56 -8.34 9.63
CA SER A 38 -3.72 -7.33 10.29
C SER A 38 -4.41 -6.72 11.51
N ILE A 39 -5.69 -6.32 11.40
CA ILE A 39 -6.41 -5.72 12.52
C ILE A 39 -6.72 -6.73 13.63
N VAL A 40 -6.97 -8.00 13.30
CA VAL A 40 -7.18 -9.06 14.31
C VAL A 40 -5.86 -9.34 15.04
N ALA A 41 -4.76 -9.51 14.31
CA ALA A 41 -3.43 -9.72 14.90
C ALA A 41 -3.05 -8.56 15.84
N GLY A 42 -3.22 -7.31 15.39
CA GLY A 42 -2.95 -6.13 16.21
C GLY A 42 -3.80 -6.06 17.48
N ARG A 43 -5.08 -6.43 17.40
CA ARG A 43 -5.98 -6.47 18.58
C ARG A 43 -5.65 -7.56 19.59
N LEU A 44 -5.02 -8.65 19.18
CA LEU A 44 -4.57 -9.70 20.09
C LEU A 44 -3.36 -9.28 20.91
N MET A 45 -2.57 -8.32 20.44
CA MET A 45 -1.44 -7.74 21.15
C MET A 45 -1.89 -6.64 22.13
N THR A 46 -2.64 -7.03 23.16
CA THR A 46 -3.30 -6.11 24.10
C THR A 46 -2.35 -5.24 24.92
N THR A 47 -1.09 -5.61 25.01
CA THR A 47 -0.03 -4.86 25.73
C THR A 47 0.68 -3.84 24.87
N LEU A 48 0.56 -3.93 23.54
CA LEU A 48 1.21 -3.02 22.62
C LEU A 48 0.34 -1.78 22.39
N ARG A 49 0.88 -0.61 22.70
CA ARG A 49 0.31 0.68 22.33
C ARG A 49 1.27 1.34 21.35
N PRO A 50 0.86 1.64 20.12
CA PRO A 50 1.76 2.28 19.16
C PRO A 50 1.97 3.75 19.53
N ASP A 51 3.24 4.21 19.47
CA ASP A 51 3.58 5.62 19.50
C ASP A 51 3.41 6.27 18.11
N MET A 52 3.50 5.46 17.06
CA MET A 52 3.39 5.83 15.66
C MET A 52 2.85 4.65 14.87
N VAL A 53 2.14 4.92 13.78
CA VAL A 53 1.69 3.86 12.85
C VAL A 53 1.99 4.22 11.42
N ALA A 54 2.25 3.21 10.60
CA ALA A 54 2.35 3.30 9.16
C ALA A 54 1.82 2.01 8.52
N GLY A 55 1.48 2.08 7.24
CA GLY A 55 1.08 0.90 6.49
C GLY A 55 1.38 1.08 5.02
N HIS A 56 1.85 0.03 4.35
CA HIS A 56 2.18 0.07 2.94
C HIS A 56 0.92 -0.14 2.10
N SER A 57 0.54 0.84 1.28
CA SER A 57 -0.64 0.80 0.40
C SER A 57 -1.92 0.41 1.18
N LEU A 58 -2.44 -0.80 1.00
CA LEU A 58 -3.57 -1.32 1.78
C LEU A 58 -3.35 -1.23 3.29
N GLY A 59 -2.11 -1.47 3.74
CA GLY A 59 -1.76 -1.44 5.16
C GLY A 59 -2.03 -0.09 5.83
N GLU A 60 -2.10 1.00 5.08
CA GLU A 60 -2.46 2.32 5.62
C GLU A 60 -3.86 2.31 6.25
N PHE A 61 -4.83 1.58 5.67
CA PHE A 61 -6.15 1.42 6.28
C PHE A 61 -6.09 0.65 7.60
N SER A 62 -5.23 -0.36 7.70
CA SER A 62 -5.00 -1.09 8.96
C SER A 62 -4.34 -0.19 10.01
N ALA A 63 -3.38 0.64 9.61
CA ALA A 63 -2.74 1.64 10.46
C ALA A 63 -3.74 2.68 10.97
N LEU A 64 -4.66 3.16 10.12
CA LEU A 64 -5.72 4.08 10.52
C LEU A 64 -6.69 3.48 11.55
N VAL A 65 -6.97 2.18 11.46
CA VAL A 65 -7.76 1.47 12.49
C VAL A 65 -6.96 1.31 13.78
N ALA A 66 -5.67 1.00 13.71
CA ALA A 66 -4.80 0.88 14.88
C ALA A 66 -4.63 2.22 15.61
N ALA A 67 -4.62 3.34 14.88
CA ALA A 67 -4.62 4.70 15.43
C ALA A 67 -6.00 5.22 15.82
N GLU A 68 -7.06 4.41 15.77
CA GLU A 68 -8.46 4.79 16.04
C GLU A 68 -9.00 5.92 15.12
N ALA A 69 -8.29 6.26 14.06
CA ALA A 69 -8.73 7.24 13.06
C ALA A 69 -9.91 6.75 12.24
N LEU A 70 -10.05 5.45 12.06
CA LEU A 70 -11.19 4.79 11.41
C LEU A 70 -11.77 3.68 12.29
N HIS A 71 -13.10 3.58 12.30
CA HIS A 71 -13.73 2.38 12.84
C HIS A 71 -13.49 1.20 11.86
N TRP A 72 -13.17 0.03 12.41
CA TRP A 72 -12.76 -1.11 11.60
C TRP A 72 -13.82 -1.59 10.57
N GLU A 73 -15.11 -1.45 10.90
CA GLU A 73 -16.20 -1.83 9.98
C GLU A 73 -16.26 -0.88 8.78
N ASP A 74 -16.05 0.42 9.03
CA ASP A 74 -16.04 1.43 7.97
C ASP A 74 -14.79 1.28 7.11
N ALA A 75 -13.64 1.03 7.73
CA ALA A 75 -12.40 0.72 7.02
C ALA A 75 -12.53 -0.55 6.16
N LEU A 76 -13.19 -1.61 6.65
CA LEU A 76 -13.43 -2.83 5.86
C LEU A 76 -14.33 -2.56 4.65
N ARG A 77 -15.37 -1.73 4.79
CA ARG A 77 -16.21 -1.32 3.65
C ARG A 77 -15.40 -0.55 2.62
N LEU A 78 -14.58 0.41 3.06
CA LEU A 78 -13.70 1.19 2.17
C LEU A 78 -12.68 0.30 1.46
N VAL A 79 -12.04 -0.63 2.19
CA VAL A 79 -11.07 -1.58 1.61
C VAL A 79 -11.72 -2.47 0.55
N SER A 80 -12.94 -2.94 0.81
CA SER A 80 -13.69 -3.74 -0.17
C SER A 80 -14.03 -2.93 -1.42
N GLN A 81 -14.53 -1.71 -1.26
CA GLN A 81 -14.83 -0.81 -2.38
C GLN A 81 -13.57 -0.41 -3.15
N ARG A 82 -12.45 -0.17 -2.45
CA ARG A 82 -11.14 0.08 -3.04
C ARG A 82 -10.70 -1.08 -3.93
N ALA A 83 -10.79 -2.29 -3.41
CA ALA A 83 -10.40 -3.50 -4.13
C ALA A 83 -11.21 -3.67 -5.43
N LEU A 84 -12.53 -3.47 -5.37
CA LEU A 84 -13.43 -3.53 -6.53
C LEU A 84 -13.12 -2.41 -7.53
N ALA A 85 -13.00 -1.17 -7.08
CA ALA A 85 -12.71 -0.03 -7.94
C ALA A 85 -11.35 -0.17 -8.65
N MET A 86 -10.33 -0.67 -7.95
CA MET A 86 -9.02 -0.94 -8.53
C MET A 86 -9.08 -2.07 -9.56
N GLN A 87 -9.83 -3.14 -9.29
CA GLN A 87 -10.00 -4.22 -10.25
C GLN A 87 -10.68 -3.73 -11.53
N GLU A 88 -11.77 -2.99 -11.42
CA GLU A 88 -12.46 -2.41 -12.57
C GLU A 88 -11.57 -1.45 -13.37
N ALA A 89 -10.77 -0.61 -12.69
CA ALA A 89 -9.82 0.27 -13.36
C ALA A 89 -8.78 -0.54 -14.17
N CYS A 90 -8.30 -1.68 -13.65
CA CYS A 90 -7.40 -2.58 -14.37
C CYS A 90 -8.05 -3.24 -15.58
N GLU A 91 -9.34 -3.58 -15.50
CA GLU A 91 -10.10 -4.13 -16.63
C GLU A 91 -10.33 -3.09 -17.72
N MET A 92 -10.58 -1.83 -17.34
CA MET A 92 -10.75 -0.71 -18.28
C MET A 92 -9.43 -0.27 -18.93
N GLN A 93 -8.35 -0.25 -18.17
CA GLN A 93 -7.03 0.20 -18.59
C GLN A 93 -5.97 -0.82 -18.13
N PRO A 94 -5.72 -1.87 -18.93
CA PRO A 94 -4.71 -2.85 -18.61
C PRO A 94 -3.33 -2.22 -18.44
N GLY A 95 -2.67 -2.57 -17.35
CA GLY A 95 -1.35 -2.08 -17.02
C GLY A 95 -0.50 -3.14 -16.33
N ALA A 96 0.71 -2.78 -16.00
CA ALA A 96 1.65 -3.66 -15.31
C ALA A 96 2.49 -2.91 -14.30
N MET A 97 3.19 -3.68 -13.46
CA MET A 97 4.21 -3.18 -12.57
C MET A 97 5.50 -3.98 -12.75
N ALA A 98 6.64 -3.36 -12.45
CA ALA A 98 7.92 -4.06 -12.45
C ALA A 98 8.79 -3.62 -11.27
N ALA A 99 9.49 -4.59 -10.66
CA ALA A 99 10.46 -4.32 -9.61
C ALA A 99 11.83 -3.99 -10.23
N VAL A 100 12.38 -2.85 -9.86
CA VAL A 100 13.72 -2.38 -10.24
C VAL A 100 14.64 -2.53 -9.04
N LEU A 101 15.77 -3.21 -9.22
CA LEU A 101 16.71 -3.53 -8.15
C LEU A 101 18.10 -2.99 -8.43
N ALA A 102 18.73 -2.48 -7.38
CA ALA A 102 20.12 -2.02 -7.37
C ALA A 102 20.38 -0.86 -8.34
N LEU A 103 19.45 0.09 -8.43
CA LEU A 103 19.61 1.38 -9.08
C LEU A 103 19.12 2.46 -8.11
N ALA A 104 19.77 3.63 -8.12
CA ALA A 104 19.37 4.76 -7.27
C ALA A 104 17.93 5.20 -7.60
N ASP A 105 17.16 5.55 -6.58
CA ASP A 105 15.74 5.89 -6.70
C ASP A 105 15.53 7.08 -7.66
N GLU A 106 16.39 8.10 -7.57
CA GLU A 106 16.36 9.28 -8.44
C GLU A 106 16.59 8.91 -9.92
N LYS A 107 17.46 7.92 -10.16
CA LYS A 107 17.74 7.46 -11.53
C LYS A 107 16.56 6.65 -12.09
N VAL A 108 15.84 5.91 -11.23
CA VAL A 108 14.61 5.23 -11.66
C VAL A 108 13.55 6.26 -12.07
N VAL A 109 13.38 7.32 -11.27
CA VAL A 109 12.42 8.41 -11.59
C VAL A 109 12.80 9.08 -12.91
N GLU A 110 14.07 9.51 -13.06
CA GLU A 110 14.57 10.15 -14.27
C GLU A 110 14.30 9.32 -15.53
N VAL A 111 14.59 8.01 -15.47
CA VAL A 111 14.36 7.12 -16.61
C VAL A 111 12.87 6.99 -16.93
N CYS A 112 12.01 6.86 -15.92
CA CYS A 112 10.56 6.81 -16.13
C CYS A 112 10.04 8.09 -16.82
N GLU A 113 10.53 9.26 -16.42
CA GLU A 113 10.12 10.56 -17.00
C GLU A 113 10.55 10.72 -18.47
N GLN A 114 11.58 9.98 -18.90
CA GLN A 114 12.06 10.01 -20.31
C GLN A 114 11.30 9.06 -21.23
N ILE A 115 10.43 8.19 -20.70
CA ILE A 115 9.64 7.26 -21.50
C ILE A 115 8.42 8.00 -22.08
N ASP A 116 8.25 7.92 -23.41
CA ASP A 116 7.09 8.50 -24.11
C ASP A 116 5.85 7.57 -23.98
N ASP A 117 5.47 7.31 -22.72
CA ASP A 117 4.29 6.54 -22.33
C ASP A 117 4.04 6.72 -20.81
N VAL A 118 2.87 6.30 -20.33
CA VAL A 118 2.57 6.38 -18.91
C VAL A 118 3.36 5.31 -18.15
N VAL A 119 4.38 5.74 -17.42
CA VAL A 119 5.12 4.94 -16.46
C VAL A 119 5.66 5.84 -15.34
N VAL A 120 5.52 5.40 -14.10
CA VAL A 120 5.94 6.15 -12.91
C VAL A 120 6.63 5.26 -11.89
N ALA A 121 7.49 5.83 -11.04
CA ALA A 121 7.96 5.19 -9.83
C ALA A 121 6.79 5.15 -8.83
N ALA A 122 6.28 3.96 -8.55
CA ALA A 122 5.04 3.75 -7.81
C ALA A 122 5.27 3.36 -6.33
N ASN A 123 6.32 2.57 -6.01
CA ASN A 123 6.64 2.21 -4.64
C ASN A 123 8.13 2.35 -4.38
N PHE A 124 8.50 3.20 -3.45
CA PHE A 124 9.86 3.33 -2.92
C PHE A 124 9.98 2.42 -1.70
N ASN A 125 10.35 1.14 -1.92
CA ASN A 125 10.25 0.09 -0.91
C ASN A 125 11.41 0.08 0.09
N CYS A 126 12.63 0.20 -0.41
CA CYS A 126 13.85 0.41 0.38
C CYS A 126 14.94 0.94 -0.57
N PRO A 127 16.04 1.50 -0.08
CA PRO A 127 17.13 1.99 -0.92
C PRO A 127 17.54 0.99 -2.01
N GLY A 128 17.46 1.41 -3.27
CA GLY A 128 17.74 0.57 -4.43
C GLY A 128 16.69 -0.50 -4.77
N GLN A 129 15.48 -0.39 -4.21
CA GLN A 129 14.33 -1.23 -4.58
C GLN A 129 13.10 -0.36 -4.83
N VAL A 130 12.84 -0.04 -6.08
CA VAL A 130 11.68 0.73 -6.53
C VAL A 130 10.79 -0.15 -7.40
N VAL A 131 9.48 -0.03 -7.24
CA VAL A 131 8.50 -0.62 -8.16
C VAL A 131 8.01 0.48 -9.08
N ILE A 132 8.05 0.23 -10.39
CA ILE A 132 7.47 1.10 -11.41
C ILE A 132 6.11 0.59 -11.84
N SER A 133 5.22 1.48 -12.28
CA SER A 133 3.84 1.19 -12.63
C SER A 133 3.42 2.00 -13.86
N GLY A 134 2.70 1.37 -14.80
CA GLY A 134 2.29 2.06 -16.02
C GLY A 134 1.57 1.17 -17.02
N THR A 135 1.44 1.64 -18.25
CA THR A 135 0.91 0.85 -19.36
C THR A 135 1.78 -0.38 -19.62
N LEU A 136 1.25 -1.38 -20.29
CA LEU A 136 2.01 -2.57 -20.68
C LEU A 136 3.25 -2.20 -21.50
N ASN A 137 3.10 -1.30 -22.48
CA ASN A 137 4.18 -0.81 -23.34
C ASN A 137 5.17 0.06 -22.54
N GLY A 138 4.68 1.02 -21.73
CA GLY A 138 5.52 1.87 -20.90
C GLY A 138 6.42 1.06 -19.96
N ILE A 139 5.88 0.00 -19.34
CA ILE A 139 6.66 -0.91 -18.50
C ILE A 139 7.72 -1.68 -19.30
N ASP A 140 7.41 -2.12 -20.53
CA ASP A 140 8.39 -2.81 -21.37
C ASP A 140 9.55 -1.89 -21.77
N LEU A 141 9.23 -0.67 -22.20
CA LEU A 141 10.23 0.34 -22.53
C LEU A 141 11.08 0.72 -21.32
N ALA A 142 10.43 1.00 -20.19
CA ALA A 142 11.11 1.36 -18.95
C ALA A 142 12.03 0.24 -18.44
N CYS A 143 11.58 -1.03 -18.45
CA CYS A 143 12.41 -2.16 -18.02
C CYS A 143 13.69 -2.30 -18.88
N LYS A 144 13.62 -2.00 -20.18
CA LYS A 144 14.80 -2.01 -21.05
C LYS A 144 15.73 -0.85 -20.72
N ALA A 145 15.20 0.38 -20.68
CA ALA A 145 15.98 1.58 -20.39
C ALA A 145 16.65 1.54 -19.00
N LEU A 146 15.94 1.05 -17.98
CA LEU A 146 16.47 0.91 -16.64
C LEU A 146 17.62 -0.11 -16.54
N LYS A 147 17.57 -1.20 -17.30
CA LYS A 147 18.69 -2.15 -17.40
C LYS A 147 19.90 -1.51 -18.09
N GLU A 148 19.68 -0.74 -19.15
CA GLU A 148 20.73 0.03 -19.84
C GLU A 148 21.33 1.11 -18.93
N ALA A 149 20.51 1.71 -18.04
CA ALA A 149 20.94 2.66 -17.02
C ALA A 149 21.67 2.02 -15.82
N GLY A 150 21.81 0.69 -15.78
CA GLY A 150 22.61 -0.02 -14.78
C GLY A 150 21.80 -0.77 -13.71
N ALA A 151 20.47 -0.86 -13.79
CA ALA A 151 19.69 -1.68 -12.88
C ALA A 151 20.11 -3.15 -12.98
N LYS A 152 20.42 -3.78 -11.85
CA LYS A 152 20.77 -5.20 -11.80
C LYS A 152 19.61 -6.09 -12.25
N ARG A 153 18.38 -5.67 -11.96
CA ARG A 153 17.15 -6.34 -12.38
C ARG A 153 16.04 -5.31 -12.62
N ALA A 154 15.26 -5.51 -13.66
CA ALA A 154 13.96 -4.88 -13.89
C ALA A 154 13.02 -6.00 -14.36
N LEU A 155 12.14 -6.46 -13.44
CA LEU A 155 11.33 -7.67 -13.61
C LEU A 155 9.86 -7.34 -13.44
N LYS A 156 9.03 -7.71 -14.43
CA LYS A 156 7.58 -7.61 -14.30
C LYS A 156 7.07 -8.42 -13.11
N LEU A 157 6.14 -7.82 -12.39
CA LEU A 157 5.46 -8.47 -11.27
C LEU A 157 4.20 -9.20 -11.77
N PRO A 158 3.81 -10.31 -11.12
CA PRO A 158 2.59 -11.05 -11.47
C PRO A 158 1.34 -10.36 -10.91
N VAL A 159 1.15 -9.09 -11.25
CA VAL A 159 0.01 -8.27 -10.84
C VAL A 159 -0.71 -7.73 -12.09
N GLY A 160 -2.04 -7.72 -12.04
CA GLY A 160 -2.89 -7.41 -13.19
C GLY A 160 -3.21 -5.93 -13.39
N GLY A 161 -2.42 -5.00 -12.81
CA GLY A 161 -2.76 -3.58 -12.92
C GLY A 161 -1.61 -2.63 -12.63
N ALA A 162 -1.80 -1.37 -13.00
CA ALA A 162 -0.86 -0.29 -12.79
C ALA A 162 -1.21 0.51 -11.52
N PHE A 163 -1.04 -0.11 -10.35
CA PHE A 163 -1.37 0.52 -9.07
C PHE A 163 -0.44 1.70 -8.77
N HIS A 164 -0.95 2.67 -8.01
CA HIS A 164 -0.21 3.87 -7.61
C HIS A 164 0.32 4.69 -8.80
N SER A 165 -0.46 4.75 -9.87
CA SER A 165 -0.17 5.49 -11.10
C SER A 165 -1.38 6.29 -11.57
N PRO A 166 -1.24 7.21 -12.54
CA PRO A 166 -2.38 7.93 -13.12
C PRO A 166 -3.47 7.01 -13.70
N LEU A 167 -3.14 5.76 -14.06
CA LEU A 167 -4.10 4.79 -14.57
C LEU A 167 -5.14 4.35 -13.51
N MET A 168 -4.90 4.64 -12.23
CA MET A 168 -5.87 4.41 -11.14
C MET A 168 -6.86 5.57 -10.94
N GLN A 169 -6.83 6.61 -11.77
CA GLN A 169 -7.75 7.74 -11.66
C GLN A 169 -9.24 7.33 -11.67
N PRO A 170 -9.70 6.36 -12.50
CA PRO A 170 -11.09 5.89 -12.43
C PRO A 170 -11.45 5.26 -11.08
N ALA A 171 -10.52 4.53 -10.45
CA ALA A 171 -10.73 3.96 -9.13
C ALA A 171 -10.82 5.06 -8.06
N ALA A 172 -9.96 6.08 -8.12
CA ALA A 172 -10.01 7.23 -7.21
C ALA A 172 -11.35 7.96 -7.29
N GLN A 173 -11.87 8.21 -8.49
CA GLN A 173 -13.17 8.85 -8.69
C GLN A 173 -14.32 8.03 -8.08
N LYS A 174 -14.33 6.71 -8.26
CA LYS A 174 -15.34 5.83 -7.68
C LYS A 174 -15.28 5.79 -6.15
N LEU A 175 -14.08 5.88 -5.59
CA LEU A 175 -13.88 5.79 -4.16
C LEU A 175 -14.09 7.12 -3.43
N GLN A 176 -14.06 8.23 -4.15
CA GLN A 176 -14.14 9.59 -3.58
C GLN A 176 -15.35 9.77 -2.69
N ASP A 177 -16.56 9.46 -3.19
CA ASP A 177 -17.80 9.64 -2.44
C ASP A 177 -17.82 8.76 -1.18
N ALA A 178 -17.32 7.53 -1.28
CA ALA A 178 -17.26 6.63 -0.14
C ALA A 178 -16.29 7.11 0.94
N ILE A 179 -15.11 7.61 0.54
CA ILE A 179 -14.14 8.19 1.47
C ILE A 179 -14.71 9.45 2.12
N MET A 180 -15.32 10.35 1.33
CA MET A 180 -15.88 11.60 1.85
C MET A 180 -17.08 11.37 2.77
N ALA A 181 -17.86 10.31 2.55
CA ALA A 181 -18.98 9.94 3.44
C ALA A 181 -18.55 9.19 4.70
N THR A 182 -17.31 8.70 4.76
CA THR A 182 -16.79 7.96 5.91
C THR A 182 -16.30 8.91 7.00
N THR A 183 -16.64 8.60 8.26
CA THR A 183 -16.19 9.42 9.39
C THR A 183 -14.75 9.09 9.77
N PHE A 184 -13.85 10.02 9.49
CA PHE A 184 -12.49 10.01 10.04
C PHE A 184 -12.45 10.75 11.37
N ARG A 185 -11.61 10.28 12.28
CA ARG A 185 -11.39 10.85 13.62
C ARG A 185 -9.94 11.27 13.78
N THR A 186 -9.68 12.16 14.73
CA THR A 186 -8.31 12.46 15.13
C THR A 186 -7.66 11.19 15.66
N PRO A 187 -6.51 10.76 15.11
CA PRO A 187 -5.82 9.55 15.55
C PRO A 187 -5.25 9.72 16.97
N ILE A 188 -5.11 8.61 17.69
CA ILE A 188 -4.49 8.58 19.04
C ILE A 188 -2.96 8.68 19.01
N CYS A 189 -2.34 8.46 17.85
CA CYS A 189 -0.92 8.62 17.59
C CYS A 189 -0.70 9.03 16.12
N PRO A 190 0.45 9.62 15.76
CA PRO A 190 0.74 10.01 14.38
C PRO A 190 0.64 8.85 13.39
N VAL A 191 0.01 9.11 12.23
CA VAL A 191 -0.07 8.18 11.09
C VAL A 191 0.88 8.68 10.01
N TYR A 192 1.86 7.86 9.61
CA TYR A 192 2.77 8.19 8.52
C TYR A 192 2.16 7.74 7.21
N GLN A 193 1.74 8.74 6.41
CA GLN A 193 0.97 8.49 5.21
C GLN A 193 1.84 8.24 3.99
N ASN A 194 1.40 7.35 3.10
CA ASN A 194 2.17 6.91 1.93
C ASN A 194 2.52 8.05 0.97
N VAL A 195 1.61 9.00 0.80
CA VAL A 195 1.76 10.11 -0.15
C VAL A 195 2.80 11.12 0.31
N SER A 196 2.70 11.56 1.56
CA SER A 196 3.56 12.60 2.12
C SER A 196 4.83 12.08 2.76
N ALA A 197 4.84 10.81 3.20
CA ALA A 197 5.87 10.22 4.05
C ALA A 197 6.09 11.00 5.36
N LYS A 198 5.07 11.66 5.87
CA LYS A 198 5.11 12.50 7.08
C LYS A 198 4.08 12.04 8.08
N ALA A 199 4.37 12.32 9.36
CA ALA A 199 3.42 12.18 10.45
C ALA A 199 2.20 13.09 10.23
N GLU A 200 1.02 12.54 10.39
CA GLU A 200 -0.23 13.30 10.28
C GLU A 200 -1.16 12.97 11.45
N THR A 201 -1.80 13.99 12.00
CA THR A 201 -2.80 13.88 13.07
C THR A 201 -4.11 14.60 12.74
N ASP A 202 -4.10 15.40 11.68
CA ASP A 202 -5.32 16.08 11.20
C ASP A 202 -6.17 15.13 10.35
N LYS A 203 -7.37 14.86 10.83
CA LYS A 203 -8.30 13.89 10.22
C LYS A 203 -8.70 14.26 8.79
N ASP A 204 -8.81 15.54 8.48
CA ASP A 204 -9.26 16.00 7.16
C ASP A 204 -8.11 15.89 6.13
N THR A 205 -6.89 16.12 6.57
CA THR A 205 -5.66 15.86 5.78
C THR A 205 -5.48 14.37 5.55
N ILE A 206 -5.67 13.53 6.58
CA ILE A 206 -5.62 12.06 6.46
C ILE A 206 -6.64 11.59 5.42
N GLN A 207 -7.89 12.02 5.52
CA GLN A 207 -8.95 11.63 4.59
C GLN A 207 -8.61 11.99 3.13
N ARG A 208 -8.08 13.19 2.89
CA ARG A 208 -7.64 13.63 1.56
C ARG A 208 -6.48 12.76 1.04
N GLN A 209 -5.46 12.50 1.85
CA GLN A 209 -4.29 11.72 1.45
C GLN A 209 -4.64 10.24 1.19
N VAL A 210 -5.61 9.67 1.89
CA VAL A 210 -6.13 8.32 1.61
C VAL A 210 -6.73 8.24 0.20
N LEU A 211 -7.40 9.29 -0.27
CA LEU A 211 -7.90 9.35 -1.65
C LEU A 211 -6.74 9.52 -2.66
N GLU A 212 -5.82 10.41 -2.38
CA GLU A 212 -4.66 10.69 -3.22
C GLU A 212 -3.74 9.47 -3.37
N GLN A 213 -3.72 8.58 -2.38
CA GLN A 213 -2.86 7.38 -2.36
C GLN A 213 -3.05 6.47 -3.58
N LEU A 214 -4.28 6.39 -4.12
CA LEU A 214 -4.57 5.49 -5.25
C LEU A 214 -3.77 5.82 -6.51
N THR A 215 -3.50 7.10 -6.73
CA THR A 215 -2.81 7.61 -7.93
C THR A 215 -1.40 8.12 -7.63
N SER A 216 -0.97 8.04 -6.37
CA SER A 216 0.30 8.59 -5.90
C SER A 216 1.27 7.49 -5.46
N PRO A 217 2.58 7.77 -5.47
CA PRO A 217 3.59 6.82 -5.00
C PRO A 217 3.43 6.46 -3.52
N VAL A 218 3.71 5.20 -3.20
CA VAL A 218 3.96 4.76 -1.82
C VAL A 218 5.41 5.05 -1.45
N ARG A 219 5.63 6.03 -0.60
CA ARG A 219 6.95 6.49 -0.15
C ARG A 219 7.38 5.75 1.13
N TRP A 220 7.44 4.41 1.07
CA TRP A 220 7.70 3.58 2.24
C TRP A 220 9.08 3.83 2.85
N THR A 221 10.13 3.89 2.03
CA THR A 221 11.49 4.22 2.48
C THR A 221 11.50 5.52 3.27
N GLN A 222 10.92 6.58 2.70
CA GLN A 222 10.88 7.90 3.30
C GLN A 222 10.03 7.92 4.59
N SER A 223 8.91 7.18 4.61
CA SER A 223 8.07 7.06 5.81
C SER A 223 8.83 6.41 6.96
N VAL A 224 9.51 5.28 6.72
CA VAL A 224 10.31 4.60 7.76
C VAL A 224 11.49 5.47 8.22
N GLN A 225 12.19 6.13 7.31
CA GLN A 225 13.28 7.06 7.65
C GLN A 225 12.77 8.22 8.52
N GLN A 226 11.61 8.79 8.20
CA GLN A 226 11.01 9.85 8.98
C GLN A 226 10.56 9.35 10.36
N MET A 227 9.94 8.16 10.46
CA MET A 227 9.60 7.56 11.76
C MET A 227 10.82 7.40 12.66
N ILE A 228 11.96 6.93 12.11
CA ILE A 228 13.21 6.80 12.83
C ILE A 228 13.74 8.18 13.28
N ALA A 229 13.71 9.17 12.40
CA ALA A 229 14.10 10.54 12.73
C ALA A 229 13.23 11.16 13.83
N ASP A 230 11.95 10.79 13.89
CA ASP A 230 10.97 11.22 14.90
C ASP A 230 11.03 10.36 16.17
N GLY A 231 11.99 9.41 16.28
CA GLY A 231 12.31 8.68 17.50
C GLY A 231 11.85 7.21 17.55
N ALA A 232 11.37 6.63 16.45
CA ALA A 232 11.06 5.20 16.42
C ALA A 232 12.32 4.35 16.58
N THR A 233 12.33 3.44 17.54
CA THR A 233 13.44 2.51 17.83
C THR A 233 13.10 1.06 17.55
N ALA A 234 11.80 0.73 17.54
CA ALA A 234 11.29 -0.62 17.30
C ALA A 234 10.08 -0.58 16.36
N PHE A 235 9.98 -1.57 15.50
CA PHE A 235 8.88 -1.76 14.56
C PHE A 235 8.28 -3.15 14.70
N TYR A 236 6.96 -3.23 14.71
CA TYR A 236 6.20 -4.48 14.79
C TYR A 236 5.29 -4.59 13.57
N GLU A 237 5.45 -5.64 12.77
CA GLU A 237 4.62 -5.88 11.60
C GLU A 237 3.39 -6.72 11.97
N PHE A 238 2.20 -6.26 11.57
CA PHE A 238 0.94 -6.97 11.69
C PHE A 238 0.37 -7.26 10.31
N GLY A 239 0.39 -8.52 9.95
CA GLY A 239 -0.08 -8.97 8.64
C GLY A 239 0.38 -10.39 8.35
N PRO A 240 0.03 -10.96 7.19
CA PRO A 240 0.57 -12.24 6.76
C PRO A 240 2.01 -12.06 6.24
N GLY A 241 2.94 -12.85 6.78
CA GLY A 241 4.36 -12.82 6.38
C GLY A 241 5.18 -11.72 7.04
N ASP A 242 6.38 -11.48 6.49
CA ASP A 242 7.44 -10.62 7.07
C ASP A 242 8.01 -9.66 6.02
N VAL A 243 7.18 -9.16 5.10
CA VAL A 243 7.65 -8.34 3.97
C VAL A 243 8.17 -7.00 4.45
N LEU A 244 7.40 -6.30 5.29
CA LEU A 244 7.77 -4.97 5.77
C LEU A 244 8.97 -5.02 6.73
N LYS A 245 9.07 -6.05 7.58
CA LYS A 245 10.26 -6.33 8.39
C LYS A 245 11.52 -6.40 7.52
N GLY A 246 11.42 -7.15 6.40
CA GLY A 246 12.53 -7.28 5.45
C GLY A 246 12.92 -5.96 4.79
N LEU A 247 11.96 -5.09 4.51
CA LEU A 247 12.19 -3.76 3.95
C LEU A 247 12.80 -2.81 5.00
N ILE A 248 12.25 -2.79 6.22
CA ILE A 248 12.75 -1.95 7.32
C ILE A 248 14.22 -2.27 7.63
N ARG A 249 14.59 -3.57 7.72
CA ARG A 249 15.99 -3.98 7.92
C ARG A 249 16.94 -3.52 6.82
N LYS A 250 16.45 -3.32 5.59
CA LYS A 250 17.25 -2.77 4.48
C LYS A 250 17.32 -1.24 4.52
N ILE A 251 16.33 -0.58 5.11
CA ILE A 251 16.32 0.87 5.29
C ILE A 251 17.22 1.26 6.44
N ASN A 252 17.14 0.53 7.56
CA ASN A 252 17.99 0.76 8.74
C ASN A 252 18.22 -0.57 9.48
N THR A 253 19.48 -0.89 9.76
CA THR A 253 19.89 -2.13 10.43
C THR A 253 19.97 -2.01 11.96
N GLU A 254 19.83 -0.80 12.51
CA GLU A 254 20.01 -0.52 13.94
C GLU A 254 18.67 -0.54 14.71
N VAL A 255 17.53 -0.46 13.99
CA VAL A 255 16.23 -0.52 14.64
C VAL A 255 15.79 -1.95 14.92
N GLU A 256 15.10 -2.15 16.03
CA GLU A 256 14.49 -3.42 16.34
C GLU A 256 13.29 -3.71 15.39
N VAL A 257 13.17 -4.95 14.92
CA VAL A 257 12.07 -5.35 14.04
C VAL A 257 11.53 -6.71 14.49
N GLY A 258 10.34 -6.66 15.09
CA GLY A 258 9.61 -7.78 15.68
C GLY A 258 8.43 -8.29 14.86
#